data_744bce63bae45b7b8cae1c872cc0de08
#
_entry.id   744bce63bae45b7b8cae1c872cc0de08
#
_cell.length_a   1.000
_cell.length_b   1.000
_cell.length_c   1.000
_cell.angle_alpha   90.00
_cell.angle_beta   90.00
_cell.angle_gamma   90.00
#
_symmetry.space_group_name_H-M   'P 1'
#
loop_
_entity.id
_entity.type
_entity.pdbx_description
1 polymer ?
#
loop_
_entity_poly.entity_id
_entity_poly.type
_entity_poly.pdbx_seq_one_letter_code
_entity_poly.pdbx_strand_id
1 'polypeptide(L)'
;GLDGATGPTGPVGPTGAAGATGPVGPTGATGLDGATGPTGPVGPTGAAGAPGPVGPTGATGPTGPVGPTGATGATGPTGTNVTANSMSALNTSGSTIAVVLGGTNVALPDNQVLDGFTAAGGNTSFTVPATGTYLVSYSVSITAALLMSSRILLNGAPLSGSVVSPVAAVNRFDNMQMVNLAAGDTLQLQLFGLLGAAVLQGGTGASLNVVRLA
;
A
#
# COMPACT_ATOMS: atom_id res chain seq x y z
N GLY A 1 4.52 -25.68 -77.67
CA GLY A 1 4.99 -24.56 -76.86
C GLY A 1 5.69 -25.14 -75.64
N LEU A 2 6.65 -24.39 -75.07
CA LEU A 2 7.28 -24.75 -73.81
C LEU A 2 6.40 -24.20 -72.65
N ASP A 3 6.17 -25.01 -71.66
CA ASP A 3 5.46 -24.55 -70.49
C ASP A 3 6.24 -23.44 -69.80
N GLY A 4 5.55 -22.43 -69.26
CA GLY A 4 6.16 -21.36 -68.46
C GLY A 4 6.77 -21.90 -67.17
N ALA A 5 7.80 -21.24 -66.71
CA ALA A 5 8.42 -21.57 -65.43
C ALA A 5 7.44 -21.35 -64.27
N THR A 6 7.50 -22.24 -63.28
CA THR A 6 6.76 -22.04 -62.02
C THR A 6 7.23 -20.78 -61.33
N GLY A 7 6.32 -19.96 -60.84
CA GLY A 7 6.66 -18.74 -60.12
C GLY A 7 7.45 -19.02 -58.81
N PRO A 8 8.13 -17.99 -58.34
CA PRO A 8 8.89 -18.13 -57.09
C PRO A 8 7.94 -18.32 -55.89
N THR A 9 8.48 -18.94 -54.84
CA THR A 9 7.80 -19.03 -53.55
C THR A 9 7.55 -17.66 -52.95
N GLY A 10 6.38 -17.41 -52.41
CA GLY A 10 6.04 -16.15 -51.76
C GLY A 10 6.92 -15.89 -50.51
N PRO A 11 7.02 -14.64 -50.09
CA PRO A 11 7.79 -14.27 -48.92
C PRO A 11 7.17 -14.84 -47.64
N VAL A 12 8.01 -14.98 -46.61
CA VAL A 12 7.55 -15.35 -45.26
C VAL A 12 6.67 -14.21 -44.71
N GLY A 13 5.59 -14.56 -44.03
CA GLY A 13 4.71 -13.59 -43.40
C GLY A 13 5.40 -12.78 -42.30
N PRO A 14 4.86 -11.61 -41.96
CA PRO A 14 5.41 -10.77 -40.93
C PRO A 14 5.28 -11.43 -39.54
N THR A 15 6.16 -11.01 -38.63
CA THR A 15 6.09 -11.43 -37.23
C THR A 15 4.82 -10.90 -36.59
N GLY A 16 4.18 -11.68 -35.73
CA GLY A 16 3.00 -11.29 -34.97
C GLY A 16 3.28 -10.13 -34.01
N ALA A 17 2.24 -9.39 -33.66
CA ALA A 17 2.32 -8.30 -32.71
C ALA A 17 2.68 -8.80 -31.31
N ALA A 18 3.34 -7.95 -30.52
CA ALA A 18 3.58 -8.19 -29.11
C ALA A 18 2.26 -8.25 -28.32
N GLY A 19 2.26 -9.01 -27.23
CA GLY A 19 1.13 -9.12 -26.33
C GLY A 19 0.81 -7.83 -25.60
N ALA A 20 -0.41 -7.69 -25.20
CA ALA A 20 -0.83 -6.59 -24.36
C ALA A 20 -0.24 -6.73 -22.96
N THR A 21 0.02 -5.59 -22.35
CA THR A 21 0.40 -5.54 -20.94
C THR A 21 -0.78 -6.02 -20.08
N GLY A 22 -0.48 -6.79 -19.05
CA GLY A 22 -1.48 -7.30 -18.12
C GLY A 22 -2.13 -6.20 -17.29
N PRO A 23 -3.29 -6.46 -16.75
CA PRO A 23 -3.95 -5.57 -15.81
C PRO A 23 -3.15 -5.44 -14.52
N VAL A 24 -3.32 -4.30 -13.85
CA VAL A 24 -2.80 -4.10 -12.50
C VAL A 24 -3.45 -5.12 -11.58
N GLY A 25 -2.66 -5.66 -10.64
CA GLY A 25 -3.15 -6.64 -9.69
C GLY A 25 -4.28 -6.08 -8.82
N PRO A 26 -5.22 -6.91 -8.47
CA PRO A 26 -6.19 -6.56 -7.45
C PRO A 26 -5.48 -6.38 -6.11
N THR A 27 -6.06 -5.63 -5.24
CA THR A 27 -5.68 -5.24 -3.88
C THR A 27 -4.50 -6.02 -3.27
N GLY A 28 -3.35 -5.40 -3.12
CA GLY A 28 -2.20 -5.94 -2.41
C GLY A 28 -1.52 -7.16 -3.02
N ALA A 29 -2.03 -7.69 -4.14
CA ALA A 29 -1.42 -8.82 -4.81
C ALA A 29 -0.51 -8.37 -5.95
N THR A 30 0.36 -9.26 -6.37
CA THR A 30 1.10 -9.09 -7.63
C THR A 30 0.11 -8.92 -8.78
N GLY A 31 0.36 -7.97 -9.67
CA GLY A 31 -0.44 -7.77 -10.85
C GLY A 31 -0.51 -9.02 -11.73
N LEU A 32 -1.55 -9.08 -12.50
CA LEU A 32 -1.72 -10.18 -13.45
C LEU A 32 -0.74 -10.04 -14.62
N ASP A 33 -0.34 -11.15 -15.15
CA ASP A 33 0.44 -11.17 -16.39
C ASP A 33 -0.40 -10.61 -17.54
N GLY A 34 0.26 -9.94 -18.47
CA GLY A 34 -0.36 -9.46 -19.69
C GLY A 34 -0.90 -10.60 -20.54
N ALA A 35 -1.94 -10.29 -21.28
CA ALA A 35 -2.42 -11.22 -22.26
C ALA A 35 -1.33 -11.51 -23.30
N THR A 36 -1.18 -12.76 -23.65
CA THR A 36 -0.34 -13.13 -24.80
C THR A 36 -0.89 -12.45 -26.04
N GLY A 37 -0.03 -11.80 -26.79
CA GLY A 37 -0.40 -11.16 -28.04
C GLY A 37 -1.01 -12.15 -29.02
N PRO A 38 -1.81 -11.65 -29.93
CA PRO A 38 -2.38 -12.50 -30.97
C PRO A 38 -1.27 -13.08 -31.84
N THR A 39 -1.50 -14.28 -32.31
CA THR A 39 -0.63 -14.86 -33.34
C THR A 39 -0.66 -13.98 -34.57
N GLY A 40 0.50 -13.74 -35.14
CA GLY A 40 0.63 -12.98 -36.38
C GLY A 40 -0.21 -13.60 -37.51
N PRO A 41 -0.63 -12.77 -38.45
CA PRO A 41 -1.39 -13.26 -39.59
C PRO A 41 -0.54 -14.20 -40.45
N VAL A 42 -1.22 -15.12 -41.07
CA VAL A 42 -0.59 -15.94 -42.12
C VAL A 42 -0.10 -15.01 -43.24
N GLY A 43 1.11 -15.23 -43.68
CA GLY A 43 1.66 -14.49 -44.82
C GLY A 43 0.80 -14.60 -46.05
N PRO A 44 0.88 -13.60 -46.89
CA PRO A 44 0.13 -13.63 -48.15
C PRO A 44 0.57 -14.83 -48.99
N THR A 45 -0.36 -15.33 -49.78
CA THR A 45 -0.02 -16.31 -50.82
C THR A 45 0.99 -15.68 -51.75
N GLY A 46 2.03 -16.42 -52.09
CA GLY A 46 3.04 -15.99 -53.02
C GLY A 46 2.46 -15.63 -54.37
N ALA A 47 3.14 -14.77 -55.04
CA ALA A 47 2.74 -14.31 -56.36
C ALA A 47 2.74 -15.48 -57.37
N ALA A 48 1.81 -15.47 -58.27
CA ALA A 48 1.86 -16.34 -59.40
C ALA A 48 3.10 -16.08 -60.25
N GLY A 49 3.68 -17.13 -60.78
CA GLY A 49 4.82 -17.00 -61.66
C GLY A 49 4.45 -16.24 -62.96
N ALA A 50 5.44 -15.64 -63.55
CA ALA A 50 5.25 -14.98 -64.82
C ALA A 50 4.79 -16.01 -65.90
N PRO A 51 3.81 -15.66 -66.73
CA PRO A 51 3.42 -16.52 -67.82
C PRO A 51 4.58 -16.76 -68.77
N GLY A 52 4.74 -17.97 -69.18
CA GLY A 52 5.67 -18.27 -70.25
C GLY A 52 5.15 -17.67 -71.58
N PRO A 53 6.00 -17.43 -72.53
CA PRO A 53 5.62 -16.81 -73.80
C PRO A 53 4.56 -17.60 -74.59
N VAL A 54 4.38 -18.87 -74.31
CA VAL A 54 3.39 -19.75 -74.94
C VAL A 54 2.78 -20.75 -73.94
N GLY A 55 3.22 -20.65 -72.67
CA GLY A 55 2.81 -21.60 -71.64
C GLY A 55 1.66 -21.06 -70.76
N PRO A 56 1.11 -21.92 -69.93
CA PRO A 56 0.14 -21.52 -68.92
C PRO A 56 0.71 -20.53 -67.92
N THR A 57 -0.18 -19.79 -67.27
CA THR A 57 0.21 -18.91 -66.17
C THR A 57 0.91 -19.72 -65.07
N GLY A 58 1.99 -19.18 -64.54
CA GLY A 58 2.69 -19.80 -63.41
C GLY A 58 1.79 -20.03 -62.21
N ALA A 59 2.11 -21.05 -61.44
CA ALA A 59 1.40 -21.34 -60.20
C ALA A 59 1.57 -20.23 -59.15
N THR A 60 0.51 -20.04 -58.36
CA THR A 60 0.59 -19.19 -57.19
C THR A 60 1.59 -19.78 -56.19
N GLY A 61 2.42 -18.95 -55.61
CA GLY A 61 3.36 -19.38 -54.58
C GLY A 61 2.64 -19.88 -53.34
N PRO A 62 3.34 -20.60 -52.49
CA PRO A 62 2.77 -21.10 -51.22
C PRO A 62 2.42 -19.96 -50.29
N THR A 63 1.45 -20.18 -49.43
CA THR A 63 1.13 -19.29 -48.35
C THR A 63 2.33 -19.19 -47.43
N GLY A 64 2.69 -17.95 -47.02
CA GLY A 64 3.76 -17.73 -46.03
C GLY A 64 3.43 -18.40 -44.69
N PRO A 65 4.44 -18.65 -43.90
CA PRO A 65 4.24 -19.21 -42.55
C PRO A 65 3.47 -18.23 -41.65
N VAL A 66 2.77 -18.80 -40.70
CA VAL A 66 2.16 -18.01 -39.63
C VAL A 66 3.28 -17.30 -38.83
N GLY A 67 3.09 -16.04 -38.51
CA GLY A 67 4.03 -15.27 -37.66
C GLY A 67 4.12 -15.92 -36.28
N PRO A 68 5.19 -15.62 -35.56
CA PRO A 68 5.36 -16.08 -34.20
C PRO A 68 4.28 -15.49 -33.28
N THR A 69 3.95 -16.20 -32.23
CA THR A 69 3.10 -15.67 -31.17
C THR A 69 3.77 -14.45 -30.53
N GLY A 70 3.01 -13.39 -30.28
CA GLY A 70 3.51 -12.22 -29.56
C GLY A 70 4.03 -12.59 -28.17
N ALA A 71 4.93 -11.78 -27.66
CA ALA A 71 5.45 -11.95 -26.30
C ALA A 71 4.32 -11.80 -25.27
N THR A 72 4.43 -12.54 -24.17
CA THR A 72 3.56 -12.33 -23.02
C THR A 72 3.76 -10.92 -22.46
N GLY A 73 2.68 -10.24 -22.11
CA GLY A 73 2.74 -8.93 -21.48
C GLY A 73 3.51 -8.97 -20.17
N ALA A 74 4.04 -7.82 -19.78
CA ALA A 74 4.72 -7.71 -18.49
C ALA A 74 3.76 -7.96 -17.32
N THR A 75 4.26 -8.57 -16.27
CA THR A 75 3.53 -8.69 -15.00
C THR A 75 3.18 -7.29 -14.48
N GLY A 76 1.95 -7.09 -14.07
CA GLY A 76 1.51 -5.85 -13.45
C GLY A 76 2.29 -5.56 -12.16
N PRO A 77 2.31 -4.32 -11.70
CA PRO A 77 2.99 -3.96 -10.47
C PRO A 77 2.36 -4.67 -9.27
N THR A 78 3.19 -5.00 -8.29
CA THR A 78 2.71 -5.48 -6.99
C THR A 78 1.85 -4.40 -6.35
N GLY A 79 0.68 -4.78 -5.85
CA GLY A 79 -0.16 -3.88 -5.08
C GLY A 79 0.56 -3.36 -3.85
N THR A 80 0.29 -2.10 -3.49
CA THR A 80 0.83 -1.53 -2.25
C THR A 80 0.16 -2.17 -1.04
N ASN A 81 0.95 -2.61 -0.07
CA ASN A 81 0.42 -3.02 1.22
C ASN A 81 0.10 -1.75 2.03
N VAL A 82 -1.17 -1.37 2.06
CA VAL A 82 -1.63 -0.17 2.76
C VAL A 82 -1.52 -0.29 4.28
N THR A 83 -1.43 -1.51 4.81
CA THR A 83 -1.23 -1.76 6.24
C THR A 83 0.25 -1.85 6.63
N ALA A 84 1.17 -1.77 5.67
CA ALA A 84 2.57 -1.53 5.98
C ALA A 84 2.70 -0.19 6.73
N ASN A 85 3.49 -0.15 7.76
CA ASN A 85 3.59 0.96 8.70
C ASN A 85 2.39 1.05 9.66
N SER A 86 2.34 0.14 10.57
CA SER A 86 1.45 0.16 11.73
C SER A 86 2.25 0.19 13.02
N MET A 87 1.63 0.67 14.08
CA MET A 87 2.20 0.52 15.42
C MET A 87 1.13 0.23 16.45
N SER A 88 1.54 -0.52 17.46
CA SER A 88 0.81 -0.69 18.72
C SER A 88 1.81 -0.56 19.86
N ALA A 89 1.52 0.25 20.84
CA ALA A 89 2.35 0.43 22.02
C ALA A 89 1.46 0.56 23.25
N LEU A 90 1.82 -0.12 24.33
CA LEU A 90 1.03 -0.21 25.55
C LEU A 90 1.83 0.23 26.78
N ASN A 91 1.09 0.53 27.85
CA ASN A 91 1.60 0.54 29.23
C ASN A 91 0.73 -0.40 30.06
N THR A 92 1.31 -1.51 30.45
CA THR A 92 0.64 -2.59 31.17
C THR A 92 1.06 -2.66 32.63
N SER A 93 2.04 -1.88 33.03
CA SER A 93 2.70 -1.96 34.35
C SER A 93 1.91 -1.35 35.49
N GLY A 94 0.82 -0.62 35.23
CA GLY A 94 0.09 0.12 36.26
C GLY A 94 0.88 1.30 36.81
N SER A 95 1.73 1.92 35.98
CA SER A 95 2.60 3.01 36.39
C SER A 95 1.82 4.26 36.84
N THR A 96 2.42 5.02 37.77
CA THR A 96 1.88 6.30 38.20
C THR A 96 2.42 7.43 37.31
N ILE A 97 1.52 8.24 36.76
CA ILE A 97 1.85 9.40 35.93
C ILE A 97 1.58 10.67 36.77
N ALA A 98 2.61 11.43 37.06
CA ALA A 98 2.45 12.75 37.65
C ALA A 98 1.98 13.75 36.58
N VAL A 99 0.71 14.11 36.62
CA VAL A 99 0.10 15.02 35.64
C VAL A 99 0.32 16.47 36.12
N VAL A 100 0.87 17.28 35.21
CA VAL A 100 1.08 18.72 35.42
C VAL A 100 0.11 19.53 34.55
N LEU A 101 -0.08 20.83 34.84
CA LEU A 101 -1.03 21.68 34.12
C LEU A 101 -0.76 21.73 32.62
N GLY A 102 0.50 21.77 32.20
CA GLY A 102 0.91 21.75 30.79
C GLY A 102 0.75 20.38 30.11
N GLY A 103 0.50 19.36 30.91
CA GLY A 103 0.36 17.97 30.46
C GLY A 103 1.63 17.15 30.65
N THR A 104 1.42 15.84 30.80
CA THR A 104 2.48 14.85 30.93
C THR A 104 2.29 13.77 29.88
N ASN A 105 3.34 13.47 29.12
CA ASN A 105 3.30 12.43 28.12
C ASN A 105 3.31 11.04 28.77
N VAL A 106 2.48 10.16 28.25
CA VAL A 106 2.35 8.79 28.75
C VAL A 106 3.40 7.91 28.07
N ALA A 107 4.24 7.27 28.85
CA ALA A 107 5.17 6.28 28.32
C ALA A 107 4.43 4.97 28.01
N LEU A 108 4.76 4.38 26.86
CA LEU A 108 4.15 3.13 26.36
C LEU A 108 5.26 2.11 26.06
N PRO A 109 5.93 1.57 27.09
CA PRO A 109 7.12 0.72 26.90
C PRO A 109 6.81 -0.73 26.53
N ASP A 110 5.55 -1.18 26.72
CA ASP A 110 5.21 -2.59 26.72
C ASP A 110 4.59 -3.03 25.38
N ASN A 111 4.83 -4.29 25.00
CA ASN A 111 4.22 -4.94 23.84
C ASN A 111 4.25 -4.09 22.57
N GLN A 112 5.38 -3.43 22.32
CA GLN A 112 5.54 -2.58 21.14
C GLN A 112 5.65 -3.40 19.87
N VAL A 113 4.77 -3.13 18.92
CA VAL A 113 4.90 -3.53 17.52
C VAL A 113 5.07 -2.24 16.73
N LEU A 114 6.25 -2.00 16.18
CA LEU A 114 6.62 -0.74 15.54
C LEU A 114 7.02 -1.00 14.08
N ASP A 115 6.04 -1.38 13.25
CA ASP A 115 6.29 -1.63 11.83
C ASP A 115 6.64 -0.32 11.09
N GLY A 116 7.94 -0.05 11.03
CA GLY A 116 8.51 1.18 10.47
C GLY A 116 8.51 2.39 11.41
N PHE A 117 7.71 2.43 12.47
CA PHE A 117 7.73 3.49 13.47
C PHE A 117 8.99 3.40 14.36
N THR A 118 9.42 4.52 14.92
CA THR A 118 10.50 4.55 15.92
C THR A 118 10.02 5.22 17.20
N ALA A 119 10.39 4.64 18.35
CA ALA A 119 10.08 5.19 19.67
C ALA A 119 11.26 6.00 20.21
N ALA A 120 10.96 7.10 20.88
CA ALA A 120 11.94 8.00 21.49
C ALA A 120 11.41 8.58 22.83
N GLY A 121 12.26 9.31 23.54
CA GLY A 121 11.87 10.01 24.76
C GLY A 121 11.40 9.08 25.88
N GLY A 122 12.01 7.91 26.05
CA GLY A 122 11.55 6.93 27.03
C GLY A 122 10.19 6.31 26.65
N ASN A 123 9.96 6.06 25.36
CA ASN A 123 8.70 5.51 24.83
C ASN A 123 7.48 6.42 24.99
N THR A 124 7.70 7.72 24.98
CA THR A 124 6.62 8.73 25.03
C THR A 124 6.34 9.37 23.67
N SER A 125 7.21 9.19 22.68
CA SER A 125 7.12 9.80 21.35
C SER A 125 7.36 8.74 20.27
N PHE A 126 6.50 8.72 19.24
CA PHE A 126 6.56 7.77 18.15
C PHE A 126 6.62 8.50 16.81
N THR A 127 7.65 8.23 16.01
CA THR A 127 7.87 8.89 14.73
C THR A 127 7.23 8.10 13.59
N VAL A 128 6.50 8.80 12.75
CA VAL A 128 5.78 8.26 11.59
C VAL A 128 6.77 7.95 10.46
N PRO A 129 6.76 6.73 9.89
CA PRO A 129 7.76 6.32 8.89
C PRO A 129 7.47 6.84 7.48
N ALA A 130 6.23 7.07 7.11
CA ALA A 130 5.83 7.42 5.75
C ALA A 130 4.64 8.38 5.74
N THR A 131 4.57 9.22 4.73
CA THR A 131 3.40 10.09 4.51
C THR A 131 2.19 9.27 4.09
N GLY A 132 1.00 9.60 4.63
CA GLY A 132 -0.24 8.90 4.28
C GLY A 132 -1.38 9.25 5.21
N THR A 133 -2.51 8.57 5.01
CA THR A 133 -3.67 8.62 5.89
C THR A 133 -3.58 7.51 6.91
N TYR A 134 -3.73 7.85 8.18
CA TYR A 134 -3.63 6.93 9.29
C TYR A 134 -4.88 6.91 10.14
N LEU A 135 -5.25 5.73 10.63
CA LEU A 135 -6.17 5.57 11.75
C LEU A 135 -5.34 5.63 13.04
N VAL A 136 -5.60 6.63 13.85
CA VAL A 136 -4.96 6.81 15.17
C VAL A 136 -6.01 6.56 16.24
N SER A 137 -5.72 5.64 17.16
CA SER A 137 -6.58 5.37 18.30
C SER A 137 -5.77 5.25 19.58
N TYR A 138 -6.33 5.73 20.68
CA TYR A 138 -5.75 5.54 22.00
C TYR A 138 -6.81 5.20 23.04
N SER A 139 -6.36 4.56 24.09
CA SER A 139 -7.15 4.32 25.31
C SER A 139 -6.26 4.57 26.53
N VAL A 140 -6.81 5.20 27.54
CA VAL A 140 -6.17 5.33 28.86
C VAL A 140 -7.18 4.91 29.93
N SER A 141 -6.80 3.96 30.78
CA SER A 141 -7.59 3.48 31.91
C SER A 141 -6.82 3.69 33.21
N ILE A 142 -7.43 4.37 34.16
CA ILE A 142 -6.84 4.71 35.47
C ILE A 142 -7.64 4.06 36.61
N THR A 143 -6.97 3.80 37.72
CA THR A 143 -7.56 3.06 38.86
C THR A 143 -8.65 3.85 39.60
N ALA A 144 -8.58 5.18 39.56
CA ALA A 144 -9.57 6.05 40.20
C ALA A 144 -10.08 7.10 39.18
N ALA A 145 -11.36 7.41 39.26
CA ALA A 145 -11.94 8.46 38.42
C ALA A 145 -11.35 9.84 38.78
N LEU A 146 -10.83 10.53 37.77
CA LEU A 146 -10.22 11.86 37.90
C LEU A 146 -10.82 12.82 36.86
N LEU A 147 -10.90 14.09 37.25
CA LEU A 147 -11.30 15.16 36.33
C LEU A 147 -10.04 15.68 35.61
N MET A 148 -9.61 14.93 34.64
CA MET A 148 -8.49 15.28 33.76
C MET A 148 -8.87 15.05 32.31
N SER A 149 -8.01 15.47 31.42
CA SER A 149 -8.18 15.36 29.98
C SER A 149 -7.06 14.54 29.35
N SER A 150 -7.32 13.96 28.21
CA SER A 150 -6.33 13.28 27.38
C SER A 150 -6.32 13.82 25.96
N ARG A 151 -5.20 13.70 25.30
CA ARG A 151 -5.04 14.10 23.88
C ARG A 151 -3.86 13.40 23.23
N ILE A 152 -3.85 13.43 21.91
CA ILE A 152 -2.63 13.20 21.12
C ILE A 152 -2.00 14.53 20.79
N LEU A 153 -0.68 14.59 20.91
CA LEU A 153 0.12 15.67 20.35
C LEU A 153 0.70 15.19 19.02
N LEU A 154 0.60 16.05 18.01
CA LEU A 154 1.29 15.94 16.73
C LEU A 154 2.37 17.00 16.69
N ASN A 155 3.63 16.60 16.62
CA ASN A 155 4.78 17.49 16.64
C ASN A 155 4.78 18.47 17.83
N GLY A 156 4.34 17.98 18.99
CA GLY A 156 4.24 18.76 20.22
C GLY A 156 3.00 19.67 20.34
N ALA A 157 2.18 19.80 19.30
CA ALA A 157 0.92 20.55 19.32
C ALA A 157 -0.30 19.61 19.45
N PRO A 158 -1.39 20.05 20.12
CA PRO A 158 -2.60 19.23 20.20
C PRO A 158 -3.16 18.86 18.83
N LEU A 159 -3.33 17.57 18.56
CA LEU A 159 -3.99 17.09 17.36
C LEU A 159 -5.48 17.38 17.45
N SER A 160 -6.01 18.12 16.49
CA SER A 160 -7.43 18.46 16.44
C SER A 160 -8.30 17.20 16.44
N GLY A 161 -9.37 17.21 17.24
CA GLY A 161 -10.28 16.07 17.39
C GLY A 161 -9.79 14.97 18.34
N SER A 162 -8.54 15.00 18.81
CA SER A 162 -8.01 13.97 19.74
C SER A 162 -8.28 14.27 21.22
N VAL A 163 -8.74 15.46 21.53
CA VAL A 163 -8.92 15.92 22.92
C VAL A 163 -10.18 15.29 23.52
N VAL A 164 -10.02 14.60 24.64
CA VAL A 164 -11.11 14.09 25.46
C VAL A 164 -11.06 14.85 26.78
N SER A 165 -12.05 15.74 26.98
CA SER A 165 -12.18 16.57 28.20
C SER A 165 -13.55 16.33 28.82
N PRO A 166 -13.66 15.35 29.73
CA PRO A 166 -14.93 15.03 30.35
C PRO A 166 -15.39 16.11 31.34
N VAL A 167 -16.69 16.32 31.45
CA VAL A 167 -17.30 17.28 32.40
C VAL A 167 -17.43 16.72 33.82
N ALA A 168 -17.16 15.43 34.02
CA ALA A 168 -17.16 14.74 35.29
C ALA A 168 -15.94 13.84 35.40
N ALA A 169 -15.56 13.47 36.61
CA ALA A 169 -14.47 12.55 36.82
C ALA A 169 -14.73 11.19 36.18
N VAL A 170 -13.77 10.74 35.36
CA VAL A 170 -13.83 9.45 34.64
C VAL A 170 -12.53 8.67 34.93
N ASN A 171 -12.61 7.36 34.73
CA ASN A 171 -11.45 6.47 34.85
C ASN A 171 -11.00 5.89 33.51
N ARG A 172 -11.65 6.31 32.39
CA ARG A 172 -11.30 5.87 31.05
C ARG A 172 -11.43 6.99 30.03
N PHE A 173 -10.46 7.06 29.14
CA PHE A 173 -10.39 8.00 28.03
C PHE A 173 -10.08 7.23 26.75
N ASP A 174 -10.92 7.37 25.75
CA ASP A 174 -10.75 6.71 24.45
C ASP A 174 -10.98 7.72 23.35
N ASN A 175 -10.21 7.63 22.29
CA ASN A 175 -10.42 8.38 21.07
C ASN A 175 -9.93 7.59 19.86
N MET A 176 -10.57 7.81 18.74
CA MET A 176 -10.18 7.24 17.46
C MET A 176 -10.54 8.20 16.33
N GLN A 177 -9.58 8.46 15.44
CA GLN A 177 -9.78 9.35 14.30
C GLN A 177 -8.85 9.01 13.13
N MET A 178 -9.25 9.41 11.95
CA MET A 178 -8.38 9.40 10.78
C MET A 178 -7.65 10.74 10.66
N VAL A 179 -6.37 10.68 10.31
CA VAL A 179 -5.51 11.87 10.18
C VAL A 179 -4.48 11.65 9.07
N ASN A 180 -4.17 12.71 8.34
CA ASN A 180 -3.06 12.71 7.40
C ASN A 180 -1.78 13.06 8.16
N LEU A 181 -0.77 12.20 8.07
CA LEU A 181 0.52 12.37 8.70
C LEU A 181 1.61 12.37 7.63
N ALA A 182 2.66 13.15 7.88
CA ALA A 182 3.86 13.16 7.06
C ALA A 182 4.94 12.24 7.66
N ALA A 183 5.83 11.76 6.80
CA ALA A 183 7.02 11.07 7.29
C ALA A 183 7.84 12.00 8.19
N GLY A 184 8.25 11.50 9.35
CA GLY A 184 8.96 12.28 10.37
C GLY A 184 8.06 12.97 11.39
N ASP A 185 6.74 13.01 11.20
CA ASP A 185 5.82 13.49 12.23
C ASP A 185 5.95 12.67 13.52
N THR A 186 5.75 13.31 14.65
CA THR A 186 5.81 12.65 15.96
C THR A 186 4.45 12.67 16.64
N LEU A 187 4.07 11.52 17.18
CA LEU A 187 2.84 11.33 17.95
C LEU A 187 3.16 11.07 19.42
N GLN A 188 2.45 11.71 20.32
CA GLN A 188 2.58 11.54 21.76
C GLN A 188 1.20 11.48 22.41
N LEU A 189 0.97 10.52 23.29
CA LEU A 189 -0.23 10.47 24.13
C LEU A 189 0.03 11.27 25.40
N GLN A 190 -0.85 12.22 25.73
CA GLN A 190 -0.67 13.13 26.84
C GLN A 190 -1.91 13.19 27.75
N LEU A 191 -1.70 13.19 29.06
CA LEU A 191 -2.69 13.54 30.08
C LEU A 191 -2.44 14.98 30.54
N PHE A 192 -3.50 15.77 30.77
CA PHE A 192 -3.40 17.17 31.14
C PHE A 192 -4.63 17.69 31.89
N GLY A 193 -4.58 18.93 32.34
CA GLY A 193 -5.73 19.66 32.88
C GLY A 193 -5.91 19.60 34.40
N LEU A 194 -5.26 18.70 35.10
CA LEU A 194 -5.29 18.61 36.55
C LEU A 194 -3.89 18.35 37.09
N LEU A 195 -3.52 19.03 38.19
CA LEU A 195 -2.33 18.64 38.94
C LEU A 195 -2.65 17.44 39.82
N GLY A 196 -1.93 16.34 39.63
CA GLY A 196 -2.17 15.14 40.42
C GLY A 196 -1.45 13.91 39.90
N ALA A 197 -1.76 12.76 40.48
CA ALA A 197 -1.21 11.50 40.07
C ALA A 197 -2.32 10.63 39.43
N ALA A 198 -2.12 10.22 38.20
CA ALA A 198 -2.94 9.23 37.52
C ALA A 198 -2.24 7.87 37.62
N VAL A 199 -2.86 6.90 38.29
CA VAL A 199 -2.35 5.54 38.37
C VAL A 199 -3.03 4.73 37.28
N LEU A 200 -2.25 4.27 36.31
CA LEU A 200 -2.75 3.42 35.24
C LEU A 200 -3.24 2.07 35.79
N GLN A 201 -4.26 1.49 35.18
CA GLN A 201 -4.66 0.12 35.51
C GLN A 201 -3.58 -0.86 35.06
N GLY A 202 -3.34 -1.91 35.86
CA GLY A 202 -2.54 -3.04 35.43
C GLY A 202 -3.20 -3.78 34.28
N GLY A 203 -2.41 -4.35 33.39
CA GLY A 203 -2.88 -5.02 32.19
C GLY A 203 -2.88 -4.10 30.96
N THR A 204 -3.88 -3.30 30.73
CA THR A 204 -3.96 -2.33 29.63
C THR A 204 -4.28 -0.94 30.15
N GLY A 205 -3.35 -0.35 30.90
CA GLY A 205 -3.53 0.98 31.50
C GLY A 205 -3.50 2.11 30.46
N ALA A 206 -2.66 1.98 29.42
CA ALA A 206 -2.67 2.91 28.29
C ALA A 206 -2.27 2.19 27.00
N SER A 207 -2.82 2.63 25.89
CA SER A 207 -2.46 2.15 24.55
C SER A 207 -2.50 3.26 23.52
N LEU A 208 -1.65 3.14 22.51
CA LEU A 208 -1.67 3.95 21.29
C LEU A 208 -1.50 2.99 20.10
N ASN A 209 -2.45 3.02 19.19
CA ASN A 209 -2.42 2.24 17.97
C ASN A 209 -2.53 3.18 16.76
N VAL A 210 -1.70 2.94 15.78
CA VAL A 210 -1.64 3.73 14.54
C VAL A 210 -1.53 2.78 13.37
N VAL A 211 -2.44 2.88 12.42
CA VAL A 211 -2.46 2.02 11.23
C VAL A 211 -2.55 2.90 9.99
N ARG A 212 -1.62 2.74 9.06
CA ARG A 212 -1.68 3.42 7.77
C ARG A 212 -2.78 2.81 6.91
N LEU A 213 -3.62 3.66 6.32
CA LEU A 213 -4.73 3.28 5.46
C LEU A 213 -4.43 3.53 3.97
N ALA A 214 -3.62 4.54 3.68
CA ALA A 214 -3.22 4.90 2.30
C ALA A 214 -1.92 5.72 2.29
#